data_7bbc5cdf74d797d1d0de12cafea8ef58
#
_entry.id   7bbc5cdf74d797d1d0de12cafea8ef58
#
_cell.length_a   1.000
_cell.length_b   1.000
_cell.length_c   1.000
_cell.angle_alpha   90.00
_cell.angle_beta   90.00
_cell.angle_gamma   90.00
#
_symmetry.space_group_name_H-M   'P 1'
#
loop_
_entity.id
_entity.type
_entity.pdbx_description
1 polymer ?
#
loop_
_entity_poly.entity_id
_entity_poly.type
_entity_poly.pdbx_seq_one_letter_code
_entity_poly.pdbx_strand_id
1 'polypeptide(L)'
;NDEVRLNKIVFYPTENTTTEERMFRAGQLHYTNGVPIDKVATYRDANDPALRVTPYLGTYFYRINVTVPHLQDKRVRRALGMTIDRKKITENVTKSGQIPAYAMTPPNTRGYYPPIDLSFDPEAARQLLAAAGYPNGEGFPVTEILYNTNEGHRKVAVAIQQMWREHLNIEVKLLNQ
;
A
#
# COMPACT_ATOMS: atom_id res chain seq x y z
N ASN A 1 -10.17 -28.49 26.25
CA ASN A 1 -10.47 -27.05 26.21
C ASN A 1 -11.89 -26.90 25.65
N ASP A 2 -12.85 -26.56 26.48
CA ASP A 2 -14.29 -26.52 26.12
C ASP A 2 -14.65 -25.44 25.10
N GLU A 3 -13.69 -24.54 24.79
CA GLU A 3 -13.86 -23.47 23.79
C GLU A 3 -13.45 -23.89 22.36
N VAL A 4 -12.65 -24.97 22.22
CA VAL A 4 -12.19 -25.45 20.91
C VAL A 4 -13.20 -26.44 20.33
N ARG A 5 -13.88 -26.04 19.26
CA ARG A 5 -14.92 -26.85 18.61
C ARG A 5 -14.48 -27.47 17.28
N LEU A 6 -13.35 -27.02 16.72
CA LEU A 6 -12.84 -27.52 15.44
C LEU A 6 -11.88 -28.68 15.67
N ASN A 7 -12.11 -29.80 14.98
CA ASN A 7 -11.22 -30.95 15.01
C ASN A 7 -10.04 -30.83 14.01
N LYS A 8 -10.22 -30.07 12.96
CA LYS A 8 -9.23 -29.94 11.89
C LYS A 8 -9.38 -28.62 11.16
N ILE A 9 -8.26 -27.98 10.83
CA ILE A 9 -8.16 -26.85 9.92
C ILE A 9 -7.24 -27.27 8.77
N VAL A 10 -7.68 -27.07 7.52
CA VAL A 10 -6.92 -27.37 6.31
C VAL A 10 -6.64 -26.06 5.59
N PHE A 11 -5.37 -25.77 5.35
CA PHE A 11 -4.93 -24.61 4.59
C PHE A 11 -4.65 -25.01 3.15
N TYR A 12 -5.20 -24.25 2.22
CA TYR A 12 -4.94 -24.37 0.78
C TYR A 12 -4.06 -23.19 0.37
N PRO A 13 -2.75 -23.37 0.17
CA PRO A 13 -1.87 -22.29 -0.24
C PRO A 13 -2.23 -21.87 -1.68
N THR A 14 -2.75 -20.66 -1.83
CA THR A 14 -3.18 -20.10 -3.10
C THR A 14 -2.61 -18.69 -3.22
N GLU A 15 -1.76 -18.44 -4.22
CA GLU A 15 -1.12 -17.14 -4.44
C GLU A 15 -2.08 -16.13 -5.07
N ASN A 16 -3.04 -16.60 -5.88
CA ASN A 16 -3.95 -15.75 -6.63
C ASN A 16 -5.28 -15.57 -5.90
N THR A 17 -5.57 -14.35 -5.45
CA THR A 17 -6.78 -14.01 -4.72
C THR A 17 -8.08 -14.23 -5.52
N THR A 18 -8.04 -14.13 -6.85
CA THR A 18 -9.20 -14.42 -7.71
C THR A 18 -9.50 -15.92 -7.73
N THR A 19 -8.47 -16.76 -7.74
CA THR A 19 -8.63 -18.21 -7.63
C THR A 19 -9.19 -18.58 -6.25
N GLU A 20 -8.66 -18.01 -5.19
CA GLU A 20 -9.13 -18.20 -3.82
C GLU A 20 -10.62 -17.81 -3.68
N GLU A 21 -11.00 -16.66 -4.23
CA GLU A 21 -12.42 -16.21 -4.23
C GLU A 21 -13.33 -17.16 -4.99
N ARG A 22 -12.90 -17.68 -6.14
CA ARG A 22 -13.68 -18.68 -6.90
C ARG A 22 -13.86 -19.98 -6.12
N MET A 23 -12.83 -20.47 -5.44
CA MET A 23 -12.91 -21.64 -4.58
C MET A 23 -13.89 -21.43 -3.41
N PHE A 24 -13.89 -20.23 -2.82
CA PHE A 24 -14.86 -19.86 -1.79
C PHE A 24 -16.29 -19.89 -2.33
N ARG A 25 -16.54 -19.26 -3.47
CA ARG A 25 -17.86 -19.26 -4.12
C ARG A 25 -18.34 -20.65 -4.54
N ALA A 26 -17.40 -21.52 -4.87
CA ALA A 26 -17.70 -22.94 -5.17
C ALA A 26 -17.91 -23.81 -3.92
N GLY A 27 -17.87 -23.23 -2.72
CA GLY A 27 -18.04 -23.95 -1.46
C GLY A 27 -16.84 -24.84 -1.06
N GLN A 28 -15.69 -24.66 -1.72
CA GLN A 28 -14.47 -25.41 -1.40
C GLN A 28 -13.71 -24.83 -0.22
N LEU A 29 -13.91 -23.56 0.09
CA LEU A 29 -13.32 -22.86 1.21
C LEU A 29 -14.41 -22.28 2.12
N HIS A 30 -14.19 -22.35 3.42
CA HIS A 30 -15.05 -21.71 4.43
C HIS A 30 -14.64 -20.26 4.70
N TYR A 31 -13.39 -19.94 4.42
CA TYR A 31 -12.79 -18.64 4.69
C TYR A 31 -11.71 -18.34 3.66
N THR A 32 -11.58 -17.05 3.27
CA THR A 32 -10.49 -16.54 2.45
C THR A 32 -9.70 -15.50 3.24
N ASN A 33 -8.40 -15.42 2.99
CA ASN A 33 -7.54 -14.42 3.63
C ASN A 33 -7.73 -13.01 3.04
N GLY A 34 -8.18 -12.93 1.79
CA GLY A 34 -8.40 -11.67 1.10
C GLY A 34 -9.49 -11.74 0.06
N VAL A 35 -10.00 -10.58 -0.33
CA VAL A 35 -10.95 -10.41 -1.44
C VAL A 35 -10.23 -9.68 -2.56
N PRO A 36 -10.37 -10.10 -3.84
CA PRO A 36 -9.83 -9.35 -4.97
C PRO A 36 -10.29 -7.89 -4.93
N ILE A 37 -9.36 -6.96 -5.05
CA ILE A 37 -9.62 -5.52 -4.89
C ILE A 37 -10.75 -5.03 -5.80
N ASP A 38 -10.80 -5.52 -7.02
CA ASP A 38 -11.82 -5.19 -8.02
C ASP A 38 -13.22 -5.72 -7.67
N LYS A 39 -13.32 -6.70 -6.77
CA LYS A 39 -14.58 -7.28 -6.32
C LYS A 39 -15.11 -6.74 -5.00
N VAL A 40 -14.29 -6.05 -4.22
CA VAL A 40 -14.72 -5.53 -2.90
C VAL A 40 -15.94 -4.63 -3.01
N ALA A 41 -15.99 -3.74 -4.01
CA ALA A 41 -17.14 -2.87 -4.24
C ALA A 41 -18.41 -3.70 -4.56
N THR A 42 -18.31 -4.69 -5.42
CA THR A 42 -19.42 -5.57 -5.79
C THR A 42 -20.04 -6.25 -4.56
N TYR A 43 -19.20 -6.83 -3.70
CA TYR A 43 -19.68 -7.46 -2.46
C TYR A 43 -20.30 -6.46 -1.49
N ARG A 44 -19.70 -5.27 -1.38
CA ARG A 44 -20.20 -4.20 -0.51
C ARG A 44 -21.55 -3.68 -0.97
N ASP A 45 -21.69 -3.37 -2.27
CA ASP A 45 -22.91 -2.81 -2.86
C ASP A 45 -24.07 -3.82 -2.83
N ALA A 46 -23.76 -5.12 -2.92
CA ALA A 46 -24.70 -6.20 -2.75
C ALA A 46 -25.05 -6.49 -1.28
N ASN A 47 -24.41 -5.83 -0.32
CA ASN A 47 -24.50 -6.17 1.11
C ASN A 47 -24.26 -7.65 1.39
N ASP A 48 -23.34 -8.28 0.66
CA ASP A 48 -23.05 -9.71 0.79
C ASP A 48 -22.57 -10.04 2.21
N PRO A 49 -23.27 -10.91 2.96
CA PRO A 49 -22.92 -11.23 4.34
C PRO A 49 -21.58 -11.96 4.48
N ALA A 50 -21.03 -12.49 3.39
CA ALA A 50 -19.72 -13.11 3.38
C ALA A 50 -18.58 -12.08 3.47
N LEU A 51 -18.80 -10.83 3.02
CA LEU A 51 -17.80 -9.78 3.14
C LEU A 51 -17.68 -9.30 4.59
N ARG A 52 -16.49 -9.46 5.16
CA ARG A 52 -16.15 -8.93 6.49
C ARG A 52 -15.06 -7.87 6.36
N VAL A 53 -15.41 -6.62 6.65
CA VAL A 53 -14.45 -5.50 6.71
C VAL A 53 -14.31 -5.10 8.17
N THR A 54 -13.13 -5.33 8.74
CA THR A 54 -12.85 -5.05 10.14
C THR A 54 -11.57 -4.23 10.27
N PRO A 55 -11.43 -3.41 11.32
CA PRO A 55 -10.16 -2.74 11.62
C PRO A 55 -9.02 -3.76 11.76
N TYR A 56 -7.88 -3.42 11.19
CA TYR A 56 -6.67 -4.22 11.26
C TYR A 56 -5.53 -3.38 11.86
N LEU A 57 -4.86 -3.94 12.87
CA LEU A 57 -3.73 -3.29 13.50
C LEU A 57 -2.45 -3.52 12.66
N GLY A 58 -2.33 -2.81 11.58
CA GLY A 58 -1.19 -2.90 10.68
C GLY A 58 -1.09 -1.70 9.76
N THR A 59 0.13 -1.40 9.32
CA THR A 59 0.42 -0.33 8.37
C THR A 59 1.20 -0.90 7.20
N TYR A 60 0.71 -0.69 5.98
CA TYR A 60 1.46 -0.96 4.77
C TYR A 60 2.42 0.20 4.49
N PHE A 61 3.71 -0.09 4.37
CA PHE A 61 4.74 0.92 4.21
C PHE A 61 5.85 0.50 3.27
N TYR A 62 6.52 1.47 2.69
CA TYR A 62 7.75 1.27 1.92
C TYR A 62 8.97 1.56 2.78
N ARG A 63 9.95 0.68 2.72
CA ARG A 63 11.27 0.89 3.31
C ARG A 63 12.19 1.51 2.27
N ILE A 64 12.85 2.61 2.61
CA ILE A 64 13.84 3.23 1.75
C ILE A 64 15.22 2.71 2.14
N ASN A 65 15.93 2.14 1.16
CA ASN A 65 17.29 1.69 1.38
C ASN A 65 18.24 2.90 1.43
N VAL A 66 18.64 3.28 2.63
CA VAL A 66 19.52 4.43 2.87
C VAL A 66 21.00 4.17 2.54
N THR A 67 21.39 2.96 2.12
CA THR A 67 22.74 2.69 1.61
C THR A 67 22.90 3.12 0.16
N VAL A 68 21.81 3.36 -0.55
CA VAL A 68 21.82 3.89 -1.92
C VAL A 68 22.15 5.38 -1.88
N PRO A 69 23.21 5.86 -2.58
CA PRO A 69 23.75 7.20 -2.40
C PRO A 69 22.73 8.34 -2.47
N HIS A 70 21.89 8.40 -3.52
CA HIS A 70 20.90 9.47 -3.68
C HIS A 70 19.73 9.39 -2.69
N LEU A 71 19.54 8.24 -2.02
CA LEU A 71 18.52 8.04 -0.99
C LEU A 71 19.06 8.30 0.44
N GLN A 72 20.36 8.61 0.60
CA GLN A 72 20.94 8.98 1.89
C GLN A 72 20.48 10.35 2.38
N ASP A 73 20.18 11.26 1.46
CA ASP A 73 19.71 12.58 1.83
C ASP A 73 18.25 12.51 2.33
N LYS A 74 18.04 12.99 3.55
CA LYS A 74 16.71 13.05 4.15
C LYS A 74 15.71 13.91 3.36
N ARG A 75 16.21 14.95 2.64
CA ARG A 75 15.38 15.84 1.82
C ARG A 75 14.77 15.06 0.65
N VAL A 76 15.57 14.20 0.00
CA VAL A 76 15.10 13.29 -1.05
C VAL A 76 14.00 12.35 -0.52
N ARG A 77 14.25 11.69 0.61
CA ARG A 77 13.27 10.76 1.19
C ARG A 77 11.97 11.46 1.58
N ARG A 78 12.05 12.69 2.12
CA ARG A 78 10.86 13.49 2.43
C ARG A 78 10.12 13.89 1.17
N ALA A 79 10.81 14.34 0.12
CA ALA A 79 10.21 14.68 -1.16
C ALA A 79 9.44 13.49 -1.76
N LEU A 80 10.05 12.31 -1.78
CA LEU A 80 9.39 11.08 -2.21
C LEU A 80 8.11 10.79 -1.40
N GLY A 81 8.18 10.92 -0.08
CA GLY A 81 7.03 10.68 0.81
C GLY A 81 5.91 11.71 0.68
N MET A 82 6.24 12.99 0.46
CA MET A 82 5.28 14.10 0.33
C MET A 82 4.54 14.13 -1.01
N THR A 83 5.03 13.42 -2.02
CA THR A 83 4.36 13.30 -3.32
C THR A 83 3.47 12.06 -3.44
N ILE A 84 3.36 11.24 -2.40
CA ILE A 84 2.43 10.13 -2.37
C ILE A 84 1.07 10.60 -1.84
N ASP A 85 0.09 10.73 -2.73
CA ASP A 85 -1.30 10.99 -2.36
C ASP A 85 -1.95 9.71 -1.81
N ARG A 86 -1.81 9.52 -0.50
CA ARG A 86 -2.32 8.34 0.21
C ARG A 86 -3.84 8.24 0.13
N LYS A 87 -4.52 9.38 0.08
CA LYS A 87 -5.98 9.43 -0.05
C LYS A 87 -6.41 8.88 -1.41
N LYS A 88 -5.80 9.37 -2.50
CA LYS A 88 -6.04 8.82 -3.84
C LYS A 88 -5.77 7.30 -3.91
N ILE A 89 -4.71 6.83 -3.26
CA ILE A 89 -4.40 5.39 -3.23
C ILE A 89 -5.52 4.62 -2.52
N THR A 90 -5.96 5.06 -1.35
CA THR A 90 -6.99 4.33 -0.59
C THR A 90 -8.37 4.39 -1.24
N GLU A 91 -8.71 5.51 -1.88
CA GLU A 91 -10.02 5.71 -2.51
C GLU A 91 -10.11 5.12 -3.92
N ASN A 92 -9.03 5.17 -4.72
CA ASN A 92 -9.08 4.83 -6.14
C ASN A 92 -8.31 3.56 -6.51
N VAL A 93 -7.32 3.16 -5.71
CA VAL A 93 -6.49 1.98 -6.00
C VAL A 93 -6.90 0.79 -5.14
N THR A 94 -6.88 0.93 -3.82
CA THR A 94 -7.18 -0.20 -2.93
C THR A 94 -8.67 -0.38 -2.63
N LYS A 95 -9.44 0.70 -2.50
CA LYS A 95 -10.92 0.73 -2.40
C LYS A 95 -11.56 -0.19 -1.36
N SER A 96 -10.78 -0.73 -0.42
CA SER A 96 -11.23 -1.75 0.52
C SER A 96 -11.45 -1.21 1.94
N GLY A 97 -11.52 0.13 2.11
CA GLY A 97 -11.76 0.77 3.40
C GLY A 97 -10.49 1.07 4.20
N GLN A 98 -9.31 0.96 3.57
CA GLN A 98 -8.06 1.35 4.21
C GLN A 98 -8.05 2.85 4.54
N ILE A 99 -7.40 3.18 5.66
CA ILE A 99 -7.22 4.57 6.11
C ILE A 99 -5.85 5.06 5.64
N PRO A 100 -5.75 6.29 5.05
CA PRO A 100 -4.45 6.86 4.70
C PRO A 100 -3.52 6.92 5.92
N ALA A 101 -2.34 6.30 5.83
CA ALA A 101 -1.38 6.26 6.92
C ALA A 101 -0.32 7.37 6.77
N TYR A 102 -0.19 8.21 7.78
CA TYR A 102 0.83 9.26 7.87
C TYR A 102 1.87 8.97 8.94
N ALA A 103 1.75 7.85 9.63
CA ALA A 103 2.68 7.36 10.63
C ALA A 103 2.70 5.82 10.62
N MET A 104 3.74 5.25 11.26
CA MET A 104 3.89 3.80 11.34
C MET A 104 2.82 3.17 12.24
N THR A 105 2.49 3.82 13.36
CA THR A 105 1.45 3.34 14.26
C THR A 105 0.07 3.74 13.75
N PRO A 106 -0.87 2.80 13.57
CA PRO A 106 -2.24 3.13 13.21
C PRO A 106 -2.89 4.07 14.25
N PRO A 107 -3.77 4.99 13.81
CA PRO A 107 -4.46 5.90 14.73
C PRO A 107 -5.33 5.14 15.72
N ASN A 108 -5.52 5.72 16.90
CA ASN A 108 -6.30 5.16 18.02
C ASN A 108 -5.78 3.81 18.56
N THR A 109 -4.50 3.52 18.38
CA THR A 109 -3.87 2.37 19.02
C THR A 109 -3.74 2.66 20.52
N ARG A 110 -4.60 2.05 21.35
CA ARG A 110 -4.70 2.33 22.78
C ARG A 110 -4.83 3.84 23.13
N GLY A 111 -5.58 4.58 22.30
CA GLY A 111 -5.75 6.04 22.48
C GLY A 111 -4.60 6.90 21.96
N TYR A 112 -3.56 6.30 21.36
CA TYR A 112 -2.47 7.06 20.76
C TYR A 112 -2.84 7.54 19.36
N TYR A 113 -2.64 8.83 19.12
CA TYR A 113 -2.82 9.48 17.82
C TYR A 113 -1.49 10.05 17.37
N PRO A 114 -0.83 9.41 16.39
CA PRO A 114 0.46 9.89 15.90
C PRO A 114 0.31 11.24 15.20
N PRO A 115 1.31 12.12 15.28
CA PRO A 115 1.31 13.37 14.52
C PRO A 115 1.41 13.08 13.02
N ILE A 116 0.78 13.94 12.22
CA ILE A 116 0.92 13.92 10.76
C ILE A 116 2.24 14.64 10.41
N ASP A 117 3.23 13.88 9.93
CA ASP A 117 4.54 14.45 9.58
C ASP A 117 4.72 14.65 8.06
N LEU A 118 4.19 13.76 7.22
CA LEU A 118 4.33 13.80 5.76
C LEU A 118 2.97 13.94 5.09
N SER A 119 2.42 15.15 5.08
CA SER A 119 1.23 15.47 4.27
C SER A 119 1.57 15.47 2.78
N PHE A 120 0.55 15.30 1.93
CA PHE A 120 0.69 15.43 0.50
C PHE A 120 0.91 16.91 0.13
N ASP A 121 2.13 17.22 -0.33
CA ASP A 121 2.54 18.57 -0.75
C ASP A 121 3.62 18.47 -1.85
N PRO A 122 3.19 18.33 -3.13
CA PRO A 122 4.12 18.21 -4.24
C PRO A 122 5.00 19.45 -4.44
N GLU A 123 4.52 20.65 -4.07
CA GLU A 123 5.31 21.88 -4.23
C GLU A 123 6.49 21.91 -3.27
N ALA A 124 6.23 21.71 -1.98
CA ALA A 124 7.30 21.60 -0.99
C ALA A 124 8.24 20.42 -1.29
N ALA A 125 7.72 19.32 -1.84
CA ALA A 125 8.54 18.19 -2.26
C ALA A 125 9.52 18.55 -3.38
N ARG A 126 9.09 19.31 -4.42
CA ARG A 126 9.96 19.80 -5.49
C ARG A 126 11.06 20.69 -4.94
N GLN A 127 10.74 21.57 -4.01
CA GLN A 127 11.73 22.46 -3.37
C GLN A 127 12.78 21.64 -2.59
N LEU A 128 12.35 20.63 -1.86
CA LEU A 128 13.27 19.73 -1.14
C LEU A 128 14.18 18.96 -2.10
N LEU A 129 13.62 18.45 -3.21
CA LEU A 129 14.38 17.71 -4.21
C LEU A 129 15.40 18.60 -4.92
N ALA A 130 15.01 19.83 -5.27
CA ALA A 130 15.91 20.84 -5.85
C ALA A 130 17.03 21.22 -4.87
N ALA A 131 16.71 21.45 -3.59
CA ALA A 131 17.70 21.72 -2.54
C ALA A 131 18.66 20.55 -2.31
N ALA A 132 18.26 19.33 -2.65
CA ALA A 132 19.10 18.13 -2.60
C ALA A 132 19.98 17.96 -3.86
N GLY A 133 19.92 18.87 -4.82
CA GLY A 133 20.73 18.86 -6.05
C GLY A 133 20.03 18.32 -7.30
N TYR A 134 18.72 18.11 -7.24
CA TYR A 134 17.92 17.55 -8.36
C TYR A 134 16.75 18.48 -8.75
N PRO A 135 17.02 19.71 -9.24
CA PRO A 135 15.97 20.63 -9.66
C PRO A 135 15.15 19.99 -10.79
N ASN A 136 13.81 20.03 -10.66
CA ASN A 136 12.88 19.38 -11.59
C ASN A 136 13.15 17.88 -11.85
N GLY A 137 13.84 17.20 -10.95
CA GLY A 137 14.23 15.79 -11.12
C GLY A 137 15.44 15.57 -12.03
N GLU A 138 16.05 16.64 -12.53
CA GLU A 138 17.21 16.56 -13.44
C GLU A 138 18.39 15.87 -12.74
N GLY A 139 18.97 14.89 -13.43
CA GLY A 139 20.10 14.13 -12.90
C GLY A 139 19.75 13.14 -11.76
N PHE A 140 18.45 13.02 -11.37
CA PHE A 140 18.07 12.04 -10.38
C PHE A 140 18.27 10.61 -10.94
N PRO A 141 19.01 9.74 -10.23
CA PRO A 141 19.26 8.40 -10.72
C PRO A 141 17.97 7.58 -10.81
N VAL A 142 17.88 6.72 -11.84
CA VAL A 142 16.78 5.76 -11.94
C VAL A 142 16.74 4.93 -10.65
N THR A 143 15.59 4.96 -10.00
CA THR A 143 15.38 4.26 -8.73
C THR A 143 14.44 3.07 -8.94
N GLU A 144 14.37 2.19 -7.95
CA GLU A 144 13.59 0.95 -8.07
C GLU A 144 12.61 0.82 -6.91
N ILE A 145 11.39 0.39 -7.23
CA ILE A 145 10.42 -0.08 -6.23
C ILE A 145 10.33 -1.59 -6.35
N LEU A 146 10.74 -2.27 -5.28
CA LEU A 146 10.60 -3.71 -5.14
C LEU A 146 9.27 -4.02 -4.48
N TYR A 147 8.50 -4.95 -5.05
CA TYR A 147 7.25 -5.44 -4.50
C TYR A 147 7.14 -6.96 -4.67
N ASN A 148 6.47 -7.63 -3.73
CA ASN A 148 6.21 -9.07 -3.82
C ASN A 148 5.04 -9.37 -4.77
N THR A 149 4.99 -10.62 -5.26
CA THR A 149 3.94 -11.11 -6.15
C THR A 149 2.56 -11.02 -5.48
N ASN A 150 1.93 -9.86 -5.64
CA ASN A 150 0.58 -9.56 -5.15
C ASN A 150 -0.02 -8.43 -6.01
N GLU A 151 -1.21 -8.65 -6.56
CA GLU A 151 -1.89 -7.68 -7.43
C GLU A 151 -2.15 -6.33 -6.76
N GLY A 152 -2.52 -6.32 -5.48
CA GLY A 152 -2.72 -5.09 -4.72
C GLY A 152 -1.44 -4.29 -4.56
N HIS A 153 -0.34 -4.96 -4.21
CA HIS A 153 0.96 -4.33 -4.05
C HIS A 153 1.48 -3.77 -5.38
N ARG A 154 1.28 -4.52 -6.48
CA ARG A 154 1.62 -4.04 -7.83
C ARG A 154 0.86 -2.77 -8.20
N LYS A 155 -0.46 -2.73 -7.97
CA LYS A 155 -1.29 -1.55 -8.25
C LYS A 155 -0.84 -0.33 -7.45
N VAL A 156 -0.49 -0.50 -6.18
CA VAL A 156 0.07 0.58 -5.34
C VAL A 156 1.42 1.04 -5.86
N ALA A 157 2.33 0.12 -6.22
CA ALA A 157 3.64 0.46 -6.77
C ALA A 157 3.53 1.25 -8.08
N VAL A 158 2.62 0.86 -8.99
CA VAL A 158 2.33 1.60 -10.24
C VAL A 158 1.80 3.00 -9.94
N ALA A 159 0.89 3.14 -8.98
CA ALA A 159 0.36 4.46 -8.59
C ALA A 159 1.46 5.38 -8.05
N ILE A 160 2.35 4.86 -7.19
CA ILE A 160 3.48 5.63 -6.64
C ILE A 160 4.46 6.01 -7.76
N GLN A 161 4.80 5.08 -8.67
CA GLN A 161 5.64 5.36 -9.83
C GLN A 161 5.10 6.53 -10.66
N GLN A 162 3.77 6.54 -10.92
CA GLN A 162 3.13 7.61 -11.66
C GLN A 162 3.16 8.94 -10.90
N MET A 163 2.89 8.94 -9.59
CA MET A 163 2.95 10.14 -8.75
C MET A 163 4.36 10.73 -8.72
N TRP A 164 5.40 9.91 -8.60
CA TRP A 164 6.77 10.39 -8.61
C TRP A 164 7.18 10.94 -9.97
N ARG A 165 6.72 10.32 -11.06
CA ARG A 165 6.95 10.86 -12.41
C ARG A 165 6.21 12.18 -12.62
N GLU A 166 4.94 12.27 -12.20
CA GLU A 166 4.11 13.47 -12.35
C GLU A 166 4.62 14.66 -11.53
N HIS A 167 4.95 14.42 -10.27
CA HIS A 167 5.23 15.48 -9.32
C HIS A 167 6.70 15.84 -9.19
N LEU A 168 7.61 14.90 -9.42
CA LEU A 168 9.05 15.05 -9.25
C LEU A 168 9.84 14.87 -10.56
N ASN A 169 9.19 14.45 -11.64
CA ASN A 169 9.83 14.14 -12.92
C ASN A 169 10.98 13.11 -12.80
N ILE A 170 10.85 12.14 -11.91
CA ILE A 170 11.83 11.08 -11.71
C ILE A 170 11.37 9.76 -12.33
N GLU A 171 12.33 8.99 -12.83
CA GLU A 171 12.08 7.68 -13.40
C GLU A 171 12.24 6.58 -12.35
N VAL A 172 11.28 5.65 -12.32
CA VAL A 172 11.25 4.54 -11.38
C VAL A 172 10.99 3.24 -12.12
N LYS A 173 11.78 2.20 -11.82
CA LYS A 173 11.54 0.83 -12.27
C LYS A 173 10.78 0.05 -11.22
N LEU A 174 9.88 -0.81 -11.69
CA LEU A 174 9.14 -1.73 -10.82
C LEU A 174 9.75 -3.12 -10.93
N LEU A 175 10.15 -3.68 -9.80
CA LEU A 175 10.72 -5.03 -9.70
C LEU A 175 9.79 -5.91 -8.88
N ASN A 176 9.37 -7.02 -9.48
CA ASN A 176 8.62 -8.08 -8.80
C ASN A 176 9.57 -9.11 -8.21
N GLN A 177 9.33 -9.54 -6.98
CA GLN A 177 10.11 -10.53 -6.28
C GLN A 177 9.23 -11.64 -5.69
#